data_55dd8f106f6e892514624c28a664f1e7
#
_entry.id   55dd8f106f6e892514624c28a664f1e7
#
_cell.length_a   1.000
_cell.length_b   1.000
_cell.length_c   1.000
_cell.angle_alpha   90.00
_cell.angle_beta   90.00
_cell.angle_gamma   90.00
#
_symmetry.space_group_name_H-M   'P 1'
#
loop_
_entity.id
_entity.type
_entity.pdbx_description
1 polymer ?
#
loop_
_entity_poly.entity_id
_entity_poly.type
_entity_poly.pdbx_seq_one_letter_code
_entity_poly.pdbx_strand_id
1 'polypeptide(L)'
;MKEVKPNWPLIVFLSIIKFVLPFLLQSSVYELHRDEYLYYQQGQHVALGYLENPPLLSYLGTISSLFGGSEFSIKFWPALFGALTLATTCSIAAAFGGKFFAQLLSGLAIMTGAYLRMHFLFQPNVLDLFFWSVCVYFLVKYINSKKVKFFYGFAVSAALGVWSKYSIAFFIAALALALLFSRHRFMYTKRFFYKACLVALLIISPNVWWQYQHKWPLVHHMQELQQTQLRFLSPLDFIKDQLLYLLPAVFVWITGLVWLYKKREWRFLGIGYLLVIVLLMLGHGKSYYAMGIYSMLLAAGGTSLEQWTVRRRGWRPALTILVIALSIPLVPMLLPVWPPQQLSEFYKRNKIEKTGELKWEDRQNHSLPQDFADMLGWKELSDKAEIFFKNLPDSIKAKTIVYCMNYGQAGALKFYAKDVEFSESVQTFNGSFLLWTPHALAFNNLLFISDRPLETRDRLFEYFKSWKQIDSVTNVYSRQLGNGLFFFENITDSGLVYFNERMKQRKAQFRR
;
A
#
# COMPACT_ATOMS: atom_id res chain seq x y z
N MET A 1 -27.73 -9.15 20.81
CA MET A 1 -28.06 -7.68 20.83
C MET A 1 -28.87 -7.38 19.58
N LYS A 2 -29.87 -6.46 19.65
CA LYS A 2 -30.59 -6.05 18.42
C LYS A 2 -29.64 -5.17 17.58
N GLU A 3 -29.52 -5.49 16.29
CA GLU A 3 -28.85 -4.66 15.30
C GLU A 3 -29.53 -3.29 15.22
N VAL A 4 -28.74 -2.24 15.09
CA VAL A 4 -29.21 -0.86 14.88
C VAL A 4 -28.97 -0.51 13.40
N LYS A 5 -29.82 0.31 12.83
CA LYS A 5 -29.62 0.81 11.46
C LYS A 5 -28.41 1.76 11.43
N PRO A 6 -27.56 1.71 10.38
CA PRO A 6 -26.54 2.69 10.15
C PRO A 6 -27.13 4.11 10.04
N ASN A 7 -26.48 5.07 10.66
CA ASN A 7 -26.83 6.49 10.54
C ASN A 7 -26.21 7.06 9.27
N TRP A 8 -26.89 6.86 8.15
CA TRP A 8 -26.35 7.25 6.85
C TRP A 8 -25.98 8.73 6.72
N PRO A 9 -26.76 9.70 7.23
CA PRO A 9 -26.35 11.11 7.19
C PRO A 9 -24.99 11.34 7.86
N LEU A 10 -24.77 10.78 9.06
CA LEU A 10 -23.48 10.86 9.75
C LEU A 10 -22.37 10.17 8.96
N ILE A 11 -22.62 8.95 8.48
CA ILE A 11 -21.63 8.14 7.77
C ILE A 11 -21.19 8.85 6.49
N VAL A 12 -22.15 9.34 5.70
CA VAL A 12 -21.87 10.07 4.44
C VAL A 12 -21.07 11.35 4.75
N PHE A 13 -21.46 12.13 5.75
CA PHE A 13 -20.75 13.34 6.16
C PHE A 13 -19.28 13.05 6.53
N LEU A 14 -19.05 12.05 7.39
CA LEU A 14 -17.68 11.67 7.78
C LEU A 14 -16.89 11.09 6.61
N SER A 15 -17.54 10.33 5.71
CA SER A 15 -16.90 9.75 4.52
C SER A 15 -16.47 10.83 3.53
N ILE A 16 -17.26 11.87 3.33
CA ILE A 16 -16.91 13.02 2.50
C ILE A 16 -15.68 13.73 3.09
N ILE A 17 -15.67 14.00 4.40
CA ILE A 17 -14.52 14.61 5.06
C ILE A 17 -13.29 13.73 4.88
N LYS A 18 -13.38 12.41 5.13
CA LYS A 18 -12.26 11.46 4.97
C LYS A 18 -11.74 11.43 3.54
N PHE A 19 -12.61 11.51 2.55
CA PHE A 19 -12.24 11.53 1.13
C PHE A 19 -11.49 12.81 0.75
N VAL A 20 -11.97 13.96 1.21
CA VAL A 20 -11.42 15.27 0.84
C VAL A 20 -10.15 15.61 1.62
N LEU A 21 -10.02 15.10 2.85
CA LEU A 21 -8.97 15.48 3.79
C LEU A 21 -7.53 15.35 3.22
N PRO A 22 -7.12 14.26 2.54
CA PRO A 22 -5.78 14.16 1.97
C PRO A 22 -5.48 15.25 0.95
N PHE A 23 -6.44 15.58 0.11
CA PHE A 23 -6.28 16.61 -0.94
C PHE A 23 -6.17 18.04 -0.37
N LEU A 24 -6.79 18.29 0.80
CA LEU A 24 -6.67 19.58 1.48
C LEU A 24 -5.39 19.72 2.29
N LEU A 25 -4.88 18.61 2.81
CA LEU A 25 -3.74 18.63 3.73
C LEU A 25 -2.40 18.48 3.02
N GLN A 26 -2.33 17.78 1.89
CA GLN A 26 -1.08 17.57 1.18
C GLN A 26 -0.54 18.87 0.58
N SER A 27 0.73 19.16 0.82
CA SER A 27 1.44 20.22 0.10
C SER A 27 1.65 19.83 -1.37
N SER A 28 1.38 20.77 -2.29
CA SER A 28 1.49 20.58 -3.74
C SER A 28 2.91 20.37 -4.27
N VAL A 29 3.92 20.47 -3.41
CA VAL A 29 5.34 20.23 -3.77
C VAL A 29 5.64 18.73 -3.91
N TYR A 30 4.83 17.88 -3.25
CA TYR A 30 5.05 16.43 -3.27
C TYR A 30 4.37 15.78 -4.47
N GLU A 31 5.14 14.98 -5.16
CA GLU A 31 4.78 14.19 -6.33
C GLU A 31 4.15 12.84 -5.90
N LEU A 32 3.90 11.93 -6.85
CA LEU A 32 3.54 10.55 -6.51
C LEU A 32 4.69 9.85 -5.78
N HIS A 33 4.36 8.94 -4.89
CA HIS A 33 5.34 8.08 -4.23
C HIS A 33 5.95 7.08 -5.24
N ARG A 34 7.21 6.70 -5.04
CA ARG A 34 7.95 5.76 -5.89
C ARG A 34 7.13 4.53 -6.34
N ASP A 35 6.42 3.91 -5.41
CA ASP A 35 5.64 2.70 -5.70
C ASP A 35 4.37 2.99 -6.50
N GLU A 36 3.80 4.20 -6.38
CA GLU A 36 2.59 4.58 -7.12
C GLU A 36 2.85 4.62 -8.63
N TYR A 37 4.05 5.01 -9.05
CA TYR A 37 4.46 4.93 -10.46
C TYR A 37 4.46 3.48 -10.95
N LEU A 38 4.98 2.53 -10.15
CA LEU A 38 4.94 1.11 -10.52
C LEU A 38 3.50 0.61 -10.70
N TYR A 39 2.64 0.85 -9.70
CA TYR A 39 1.26 0.35 -9.73
C TYR A 39 0.42 1.01 -10.83
N TYR A 40 0.68 2.27 -11.13
CA TYR A 40 0.06 2.95 -12.28
C TYR A 40 0.53 2.33 -13.61
N GLN A 41 1.83 2.09 -13.77
CA GLN A 41 2.37 1.44 -14.97
C GLN A 41 1.89 -0.01 -15.12
N GLN A 42 1.69 -0.75 -14.05
CA GLN A 42 1.03 -2.05 -14.10
C GLN A 42 -0.38 -1.94 -14.71
N GLY A 43 -1.10 -0.85 -14.44
CA GLY A 43 -2.40 -0.58 -15.04
C GLY A 43 -2.36 -0.35 -16.57
N GLN A 44 -1.22 0.05 -17.12
CA GLN A 44 -1.02 0.14 -18.59
C GLN A 44 -0.76 -1.23 -19.22
N HIS A 45 -0.44 -2.25 -18.43
CA HIS A 45 -0.11 -3.61 -18.86
C HIS A 45 -0.98 -4.63 -18.13
N VAL A 46 -2.29 -4.62 -18.43
CA VAL A 46 -3.30 -5.43 -17.72
C VAL A 46 -2.96 -6.91 -17.75
N ALA A 47 -2.89 -7.52 -16.56
CA ALA A 47 -2.57 -8.93 -16.35
C ALA A 47 -3.37 -9.51 -15.17
N LEU A 48 -3.36 -10.83 -15.01
CA LEU A 48 -4.00 -11.53 -13.89
C LEU A 48 -3.13 -11.58 -12.62
N GLY A 49 -1.95 -10.97 -12.66
CA GLY A 49 -1.00 -10.83 -11.57
C GLY A 49 0.24 -10.08 -12.00
N TYR A 50 1.06 -9.72 -11.02
CA TYR A 50 2.34 -9.01 -11.22
C TYR A 50 3.40 -9.64 -10.31
N LEU A 51 4.67 -9.24 -10.47
CA LEU A 51 5.75 -9.84 -9.68
C LEU A 51 5.65 -9.46 -8.20
N GLU A 52 5.15 -8.26 -7.90
CA GLU A 52 5.08 -7.70 -6.55
C GLU A 52 3.73 -7.91 -5.87
N ASN A 53 2.63 -7.93 -6.63
CA ASN A 53 1.28 -7.84 -6.09
C ASN A 53 0.22 -8.53 -6.95
N PRO A 54 -0.95 -8.84 -6.38
CA PRO A 54 -2.14 -9.24 -7.13
C PRO A 54 -2.70 -8.09 -7.98
N PRO A 55 -3.63 -8.36 -8.93
CA PRO A 55 -3.94 -7.43 -10.02
C PRO A 55 -4.93 -6.30 -9.69
N LEU A 56 -5.67 -6.37 -8.57
CA LEU A 56 -6.84 -5.50 -8.38
C LEU A 56 -6.50 -4.00 -8.35
N LEU A 57 -5.38 -3.62 -7.71
CA LEU A 57 -4.94 -2.23 -7.69
C LEU A 57 -4.60 -1.72 -9.09
N SER A 58 -3.94 -2.55 -9.88
CA SER A 58 -3.52 -2.20 -11.25
C SER A 58 -4.72 -1.96 -12.16
N TYR A 59 -5.82 -2.68 -11.97
CA TYR A 59 -7.07 -2.40 -12.70
C TYR A 59 -7.64 -1.01 -12.38
N LEU A 60 -7.46 -0.54 -11.14
CA LEU A 60 -7.81 0.85 -10.80
C LEU A 60 -6.85 1.85 -11.47
N GLY A 61 -5.58 1.48 -11.63
CA GLY A 61 -4.61 2.23 -12.43
C GLY A 61 -5.03 2.35 -13.90
N THR A 62 -5.55 1.27 -14.51
CA THR A 62 -6.12 1.29 -15.86
C THR A 62 -7.31 2.27 -15.93
N ILE A 63 -8.21 2.24 -14.94
CA ILE A 63 -9.32 3.18 -14.90
C ILE A 63 -8.81 4.62 -14.78
N SER A 64 -7.79 4.89 -13.95
CA SER A 64 -7.17 6.22 -13.86
C SER A 64 -6.63 6.70 -15.19
N SER A 65 -6.03 5.84 -16.00
CA SER A 65 -5.51 6.22 -17.34
C SER A 65 -6.63 6.60 -18.30
N LEU A 66 -7.80 5.96 -18.23
CA LEU A 66 -8.97 6.34 -19.02
C LEU A 66 -9.49 7.75 -18.69
N PHE A 67 -9.19 8.26 -17.51
CA PHE A 67 -9.49 9.62 -17.05
C PHE A 67 -8.26 10.55 -17.14
N GLY A 68 -7.33 10.28 -18.06
CA GLY A 68 -6.19 11.13 -18.35
C GLY A 68 -4.95 10.91 -17.47
N GLY A 69 -4.95 9.92 -16.58
CA GLY A 69 -3.76 9.48 -15.83
C GLY A 69 -3.13 10.53 -14.92
N SER A 70 -3.89 11.56 -14.47
CA SER A 70 -3.36 12.60 -13.59
C SER A 70 -3.09 12.10 -12.17
N GLU A 71 -2.22 12.80 -11.43
CA GLU A 71 -1.98 12.51 -10.00
C GLU A 71 -3.27 12.46 -9.20
N PHE A 72 -4.22 13.36 -9.48
CA PHE A 72 -5.53 13.36 -8.84
C PHE A 72 -6.29 12.06 -9.13
N SER A 73 -6.32 11.59 -10.39
CA SER A 73 -7.04 10.36 -10.77
C SER A 73 -6.45 9.11 -10.11
N ILE A 74 -5.16 9.11 -9.80
CA ILE A 74 -4.46 8.05 -9.07
C ILE A 74 -4.78 8.14 -7.58
N LYS A 75 -4.65 9.33 -6.97
CA LYS A 75 -4.92 9.60 -5.55
C LYS A 75 -6.40 9.49 -5.19
N PHE A 76 -7.30 9.57 -6.16
CA PHE A 76 -8.74 9.37 -5.97
C PHE A 76 -9.06 8.01 -5.30
N TRP A 77 -8.39 6.93 -5.70
CA TRP A 77 -8.68 5.58 -5.21
C TRP A 77 -8.33 5.38 -3.74
N PRO A 78 -7.13 5.72 -3.24
CA PRO A 78 -6.86 5.60 -1.80
C PRO A 78 -7.80 6.45 -0.96
N ALA A 79 -8.16 7.66 -1.39
CA ALA A 79 -9.13 8.50 -0.70
C ALA A 79 -10.53 7.85 -0.67
N LEU A 80 -11.01 7.30 -1.81
CA LEU A 80 -12.29 6.61 -1.92
C LEU A 80 -12.34 5.38 -1.01
N PHE A 81 -11.34 4.48 -1.10
CA PHE A 81 -11.32 3.28 -0.27
C PHE A 81 -11.12 3.59 1.22
N GLY A 82 -10.46 4.70 1.55
CA GLY A 82 -10.41 5.22 2.90
C GLY A 82 -11.79 5.64 3.44
N ALA A 83 -12.56 6.36 2.62
CA ALA A 83 -13.94 6.73 2.94
C ALA A 83 -14.87 5.51 3.05
N LEU A 84 -14.73 4.52 2.16
CA LEU A 84 -15.47 3.27 2.20
C LEU A 84 -15.10 2.41 3.42
N THR A 85 -13.83 2.39 3.83
CA THR A 85 -13.39 1.72 5.06
C THR A 85 -14.02 2.35 6.29
N LEU A 86 -14.11 3.68 6.35
CA LEU A 86 -14.82 4.42 7.40
C LEU A 86 -16.29 4.05 7.43
N ALA A 87 -16.98 4.11 6.29
CA ALA A 87 -18.41 3.78 6.18
C ALA A 87 -18.69 2.33 6.62
N THR A 88 -17.81 1.40 6.23
CA THR A 88 -17.91 0.00 6.64
C THR A 88 -17.69 -0.15 8.14
N THR A 89 -16.72 0.54 8.74
CA THR A 89 -16.45 0.50 10.19
C THR A 89 -17.63 1.03 11.00
N CYS A 90 -18.23 2.15 10.59
CA CYS A 90 -19.47 2.67 11.20
C CYS A 90 -20.64 1.67 11.08
N SER A 91 -20.75 0.99 9.93
CA SER A 91 -21.76 -0.02 9.70
C SER A 91 -21.55 -1.28 10.55
N ILE A 92 -20.29 -1.67 10.83
CA ILE A 92 -19.96 -2.73 11.79
C ILE A 92 -20.37 -2.32 13.20
N ALA A 93 -20.11 -1.07 13.61
CA ALA A 93 -20.54 -0.56 14.92
C ALA A 93 -22.07 -0.62 15.05
N ALA A 94 -22.81 -0.23 14.03
CA ALA A 94 -24.27 -0.37 13.98
C ALA A 94 -24.72 -1.83 14.09
N ALA A 95 -24.05 -2.75 13.39
CA ALA A 95 -24.32 -4.18 13.43
C ALA A 95 -24.03 -4.82 14.81
N PHE A 96 -23.07 -4.26 15.58
CA PHE A 96 -22.84 -4.60 16.99
C PHE A 96 -23.88 -3.97 17.95
N GLY A 97 -24.83 -3.18 17.44
CA GLY A 97 -25.88 -2.51 18.20
C GLY A 97 -25.49 -1.12 18.69
N GLY A 98 -24.41 -0.55 18.21
CA GLY A 98 -23.98 0.83 18.48
C GLY A 98 -24.87 1.83 17.74
N LYS A 99 -25.29 2.90 18.44
CA LYS A 99 -26.11 3.98 17.90
C LYS A 99 -25.21 5.10 17.36
N PHE A 100 -25.71 6.33 17.40
CA PHE A 100 -25.03 7.51 16.86
C PHE A 100 -23.61 7.71 17.37
N PHE A 101 -23.42 7.67 18.70
CA PHE A 101 -22.11 7.96 19.30
C PHE A 101 -21.08 6.87 18.98
N ALA A 102 -21.49 5.61 18.97
CA ALA A 102 -20.64 4.50 18.59
C ALA A 102 -20.13 4.66 17.15
N GLN A 103 -21.03 4.98 16.21
CA GLN A 103 -20.70 5.20 14.80
C GLN A 103 -19.81 6.42 14.62
N LEU A 104 -20.11 7.54 15.31
CA LEU A 104 -19.27 8.75 15.28
C LEU A 104 -17.84 8.45 15.76
N LEU A 105 -17.70 7.84 16.95
CA LEU A 105 -16.38 7.59 17.53
C LEU A 105 -15.56 6.59 16.70
N SER A 106 -16.21 5.55 16.17
CA SER A 106 -15.57 4.58 15.29
C SER A 106 -15.12 5.21 13.96
N GLY A 107 -15.95 6.08 13.38
CA GLY A 107 -15.61 6.81 12.16
C GLY A 107 -14.45 7.78 12.36
N LEU A 108 -14.47 8.56 13.46
CA LEU A 108 -13.36 9.45 13.80
C LEU A 108 -12.06 8.69 14.02
N ALA A 109 -12.11 7.53 14.67
CA ALA A 109 -10.92 6.70 14.86
C ALA A 109 -10.28 6.23 13.54
N ILE A 110 -11.07 5.93 12.49
CA ILE A 110 -10.57 5.63 11.13
C ILE A 110 -10.00 6.87 10.42
N MET A 111 -10.35 8.06 10.86
CA MET A 111 -9.80 9.30 10.30
C MET A 111 -8.42 9.65 10.85
N THR A 112 -7.90 8.90 11.83
CA THR A 112 -6.72 9.25 12.62
C THR A 112 -5.61 8.20 12.52
N GLY A 113 -4.44 8.54 13.06
CA GLY A 113 -3.30 7.63 13.13
C GLY A 113 -2.84 7.14 11.77
N ALA A 114 -2.26 5.96 11.71
CA ALA A 114 -1.70 5.38 10.49
C ALA A 114 -2.70 5.23 9.33
N TYR A 115 -4.02 5.24 9.62
CA TYR A 115 -5.03 5.26 8.55
C TYR A 115 -4.98 6.53 7.68
N LEU A 116 -4.43 7.65 8.15
CA LEU A 116 -4.20 8.83 7.32
C LEU A 116 -3.20 8.50 6.21
N ARG A 117 -2.05 7.94 6.57
CA ARG A 117 -1.00 7.56 5.62
C ARG A 117 -1.44 6.41 4.70
N MET A 118 -2.05 5.36 5.26
CA MET A 118 -2.49 4.19 4.49
C MET A 118 -3.56 4.53 3.44
N HIS A 119 -4.44 5.49 3.70
CA HIS A 119 -5.48 5.93 2.79
C HIS A 119 -5.06 7.13 1.92
N PHE A 120 -3.76 7.38 1.83
CA PHE A 120 -3.17 8.45 1.03
C PHE A 120 -2.37 7.92 -0.17
N LEU A 121 -1.72 6.76 -0.02
CA LEU A 121 -0.87 6.17 -1.05
C LEU A 121 -1.64 5.17 -1.91
N PHE A 122 -1.49 5.27 -3.23
CA PHE A 122 -2.03 4.29 -4.18
C PHE A 122 -1.19 3.01 -4.12
N GLN A 123 -1.43 2.22 -3.10
CA GLN A 123 -0.73 0.96 -2.80
C GLN A 123 -1.73 -0.15 -2.47
N PRO A 124 -1.37 -1.44 -2.61
CA PRO A 124 -2.26 -2.58 -2.28
C PRO A 124 -2.83 -2.53 -0.86
N ASN A 125 -2.16 -1.83 0.06
CA ASN A 125 -2.57 -1.71 1.46
C ASN A 125 -3.98 -1.12 1.61
N VAL A 126 -4.33 -0.11 0.82
CA VAL A 126 -5.63 0.58 0.96
C VAL A 126 -6.80 -0.36 0.66
N LEU A 127 -6.67 -1.20 -0.35
CA LEU A 127 -7.66 -2.21 -0.70
C LEU A 127 -7.72 -3.33 0.34
N ASP A 128 -6.57 -3.76 0.83
CA ASP A 128 -6.46 -4.78 1.88
C ASP A 128 -7.24 -4.34 3.14
N LEU A 129 -7.00 -3.13 3.65
CA LEU A 129 -7.73 -2.56 4.79
C LEU A 129 -9.25 -2.55 4.57
N PHE A 130 -9.69 -2.17 3.37
CA PHE A 130 -11.09 -2.16 3.00
C PHE A 130 -11.69 -3.57 3.00
N PHE A 131 -11.06 -4.54 2.32
CA PHE A 131 -11.62 -5.89 2.22
C PHE A 131 -11.62 -6.64 3.55
N TRP A 132 -10.64 -6.43 4.43
CA TRP A 132 -10.72 -6.97 5.80
C TRP A 132 -11.95 -6.42 6.52
N SER A 133 -12.20 -5.11 6.41
CA SER A 133 -13.36 -4.46 7.03
C SER A 133 -14.68 -5.01 6.49
N VAL A 134 -14.79 -5.18 5.18
CA VAL A 134 -15.99 -5.71 4.51
C VAL A 134 -16.21 -7.18 4.88
N CYS A 135 -15.16 -7.99 4.99
CA CYS A 135 -15.25 -9.36 5.49
C CYS A 135 -15.85 -9.39 6.90
N VAL A 136 -15.36 -8.56 7.82
CA VAL A 136 -15.92 -8.47 9.17
C VAL A 136 -17.40 -8.05 9.12
N TYR A 137 -17.73 -7.02 8.34
CA TYR A 137 -19.11 -6.55 8.19
C TYR A 137 -20.04 -7.65 7.75
N PHE A 138 -19.72 -8.36 6.68
CA PHE A 138 -20.56 -9.43 6.19
C PHE A 138 -20.67 -10.63 7.14
N LEU A 139 -19.59 -10.98 7.83
CA LEU A 139 -19.62 -12.04 8.83
C LEU A 139 -20.51 -11.67 10.01
N VAL A 140 -20.43 -10.45 10.53
CA VAL A 140 -21.28 -9.94 11.61
C VAL A 140 -22.74 -9.89 11.15
N LYS A 141 -23.02 -9.42 9.94
CA LYS A 141 -24.38 -9.42 9.35
C LYS A 141 -24.95 -10.83 9.19
N TYR A 142 -24.12 -11.79 8.79
CA TYR A 142 -24.55 -13.19 8.72
C TYR A 142 -24.89 -13.73 10.12
N ILE A 143 -24.04 -13.48 11.11
CA ILE A 143 -24.29 -13.96 12.49
C ILE A 143 -25.56 -13.37 13.07
N ASN A 144 -25.84 -12.09 12.85
CA ASN A 144 -27.05 -11.41 13.33
C ASN A 144 -28.32 -11.89 12.64
N SER A 145 -28.29 -12.02 11.31
CA SER A 145 -29.50 -12.25 10.51
C SER A 145 -29.73 -13.70 10.08
N LYS A 146 -28.68 -14.53 10.11
CA LYS A 146 -28.64 -15.91 9.57
C LYS A 146 -28.92 -15.97 8.07
N LYS A 147 -28.94 -14.83 7.36
CA LYS A 147 -29.19 -14.79 5.90
C LYS A 147 -27.92 -15.17 5.15
N VAL A 148 -27.95 -16.29 4.43
CA VAL A 148 -26.82 -16.89 3.72
C VAL A 148 -26.17 -15.95 2.71
N LYS A 149 -26.91 -15.01 2.12
CA LYS A 149 -26.38 -14.00 1.21
C LYS A 149 -25.21 -13.20 1.79
N PHE A 150 -25.22 -12.93 3.10
CA PHE A 150 -24.10 -12.24 3.74
C PHE A 150 -22.86 -13.11 3.87
N PHE A 151 -23.02 -14.44 3.98
CA PHE A 151 -21.88 -15.33 3.95
C PHE A 151 -21.24 -15.43 2.56
N TYR A 152 -22.05 -15.39 1.49
CA TYR A 152 -21.50 -15.24 0.14
C TYR A 152 -20.81 -13.89 -0.05
N GLY A 153 -21.36 -12.80 0.51
CA GLY A 153 -20.69 -11.49 0.55
C GLY A 153 -19.32 -11.56 1.22
N PHE A 154 -19.21 -12.28 2.35
CA PHE A 154 -17.94 -12.55 3.01
C PHE A 154 -16.95 -13.28 2.07
N ALA A 155 -17.40 -14.36 1.40
CA ALA A 155 -16.53 -15.15 0.53
C ALA A 155 -16.03 -14.35 -0.69
N VAL A 156 -16.90 -13.57 -1.33
CA VAL A 156 -16.53 -12.69 -2.44
C VAL A 156 -15.55 -11.61 -1.98
N SER A 157 -15.81 -10.99 -0.82
CA SER A 157 -14.92 -9.96 -0.27
C SER A 157 -13.55 -10.53 0.10
N ALA A 158 -13.49 -11.75 0.64
CA ALA A 158 -12.24 -12.44 0.92
C ALA A 158 -11.45 -12.73 -0.37
N ALA A 159 -12.12 -13.17 -1.44
CA ALA A 159 -11.51 -13.44 -2.73
C ALA A 159 -10.97 -12.17 -3.41
N LEU A 160 -11.75 -11.07 -3.40
CA LEU A 160 -11.28 -9.77 -3.89
C LEU A 160 -10.16 -9.19 -3.01
N GLY A 161 -10.18 -9.49 -1.72
CA GLY A 161 -9.09 -9.19 -0.81
C GLY A 161 -7.79 -9.90 -1.21
N VAL A 162 -7.83 -11.17 -1.61
CA VAL A 162 -6.68 -11.90 -2.16
C VAL A 162 -6.18 -11.24 -3.45
N TRP A 163 -7.10 -10.74 -4.29
CA TRP A 163 -6.75 -10.00 -5.50
C TRP A 163 -6.17 -8.61 -5.22
N SER A 164 -6.36 -8.09 -3.99
CA SER A 164 -5.75 -6.82 -3.56
C SER A 164 -4.39 -7.04 -2.92
N LYS A 165 -4.30 -7.98 -1.97
CA LYS A 165 -3.06 -8.30 -1.25
C LYS A 165 -3.15 -9.67 -0.60
N TYR A 166 -2.11 -10.49 -0.74
CA TYR A 166 -2.10 -11.85 -0.18
C TYR A 166 -2.14 -11.91 1.35
N SER A 167 -1.83 -10.80 2.05
CA SER A 167 -1.88 -10.72 3.53
C SER A 167 -3.24 -11.03 4.14
N ILE A 168 -4.34 -10.83 3.42
CA ILE A 168 -5.68 -11.21 3.89
C ILE A 168 -5.80 -12.70 4.19
N ALA A 169 -4.96 -13.55 3.60
CA ALA A 169 -4.94 -14.99 3.88
C ALA A 169 -4.66 -15.28 5.36
N PHE A 170 -3.78 -14.50 6.02
CA PHE A 170 -3.53 -14.62 7.45
C PHE A 170 -4.78 -14.31 8.28
N PHE A 171 -5.52 -13.28 7.89
CA PHE A 171 -6.77 -12.91 8.53
C PHE A 171 -7.84 -13.99 8.36
N ILE A 172 -8.04 -14.51 7.15
CA ILE A 172 -9.02 -15.56 6.87
C ILE A 172 -8.66 -16.84 7.63
N ALA A 173 -7.38 -17.23 7.66
CA ALA A 173 -6.92 -18.39 8.43
C ALA A 173 -7.16 -18.21 9.93
N ALA A 174 -6.81 -17.03 10.49
CA ALA A 174 -7.03 -16.72 11.89
C ALA A 174 -8.52 -16.74 12.27
N LEU A 175 -9.38 -16.14 11.42
CA LEU A 175 -10.83 -16.19 11.63
C LEU A 175 -11.38 -17.61 11.53
N ALA A 176 -10.94 -18.41 10.57
CA ALA A 176 -11.35 -19.77 10.43
C ALA A 176 -10.99 -20.58 11.68
N LEU A 177 -9.75 -20.48 12.15
CA LEU A 177 -9.33 -21.12 13.40
C LEU A 177 -10.16 -20.65 14.60
N ALA A 178 -10.37 -19.35 14.76
CA ALA A 178 -11.17 -18.80 15.86
C ALA A 178 -12.63 -19.28 15.82
N LEU A 179 -13.21 -19.38 14.62
CA LEU A 179 -14.57 -19.89 14.41
C LEU A 179 -14.69 -21.37 14.78
N LEU A 180 -13.68 -22.19 14.47
CA LEU A 180 -13.67 -23.63 14.76
C LEU A 180 -13.85 -23.90 16.26
N PHE A 181 -13.23 -23.07 17.11
CA PHE A 181 -13.33 -23.17 18.58
C PHE A 181 -14.45 -22.31 19.17
N SER A 182 -15.35 -21.77 18.33
CA SER A 182 -16.44 -20.91 18.75
C SER A 182 -17.79 -21.66 18.77
N ARG A 183 -18.79 -20.98 19.37
CA ARG A 183 -20.19 -21.43 19.27
C ARG A 183 -20.73 -21.44 17.82
N HIS A 184 -20.03 -20.80 16.90
CA HIS A 184 -20.41 -20.69 15.48
C HIS A 184 -19.79 -21.80 14.61
N ARG A 185 -19.06 -22.75 15.18
CA ARG A 185 -18.41 -23.88 14.46
C ARG A 185 -19.35 -24.71 13.59
N PHE A 186 -20.68 -24.70 13.89
CA PHE A 186 -21.70 -25.37 13.08
C PHE A 186 -21.73 -24.88 11.63
N MET A 187 -21.17 -23.70 11.34
CA MET A 187 -21.08 -23.16 9.97
C MET A 187 -20.31 -24.12 9.05
N TYR A 188 -19.30 -24.81 9.56
CA TYR A 188 -18.49 -25.77 8.79
C TYR A 188 -19.27 -27.02 8.35
N THR A 189 -20.39 -27.33 8.99
CA THR A 189 -21.23 -28.49 8.60
C THR A 189 -22.31 -28.13 7.58
N LYS A 190 -22.43 -26.87 7.19
CA LYS A 190 -23.50 -26.39 6.32
C LYS A 190 -23.07 -26.37 4.84
N ARG A 191 -23.93 -26.82 3.95
CA ARG A 191 -23.69 -26.85 2.49
C ARG A 191 -23.34 -25.47 1.91
N PHE A 192 -23.92 -24.37 2.42
CA PHE A 192 -23.61 -23.05 1.94
C PHE A 192 -22.16 -22.64 2.18
N PHE A 193 -21.52 -23.16 3.24
CA PHE A 193 -20.10 -22.92 3.52
C PHE A 193 -19.22 -23.37 2.35
N TYR A 194 -19.38 -24.63 1.93
CA TYR A 194 -18.60 -25.20 0.82
C TYR A 194 -18.88 -24.52 -0.51
N LYS A 195 -20.17 -24.16 -0.77
CA LYS A 195 -20.55 -23.38 -1.96
C LYS A 195 -19.87 -22.00 -1.97
N ALA A 196 -19.82 -21.32 -0.82
CA ALA A 196 -19.15 -20.02 -0.68
C ALA A 196 -17.61 -20.14 -0.86
N CYS A 197 -17.01 -21.20 -0.32
CA CYS A 197 -15.58 -21.52 -0.57
C CYS A 197 -15.33 -21.76 -2.07
N LEU A 198 -16.22 -22.50 -2.76
CA LEU A 198 -16.10 -22.72 -4.21
C LEU A 198 -16.19 -21.40 -4.98
N VAL A 199 -17.12 -20.49 -4.64
CA VAL A 199 -17.22 -19.16 -5.25
C VAL A 199 -15.93 -18.38 -5.05
N ALA A 200 -15.37 -18.37 -3.83
CA ALA A 200 -14.10 -17.70 -3.55
C ALA A 200 -12.96 -18.29 -4.38
N LEU A 201 -12.84 -19.62 -4.44
CA LEU A 201 -11.81 -20.32 -5.23
C LEU A 201 -11.93 -20.01 -6.73
N LEU A 202 -13.15 -19.97 -7.28
CA LEU A 202 -13.37 -19.61 -8.67
C LEU A 202 -12.92 -18.17 -8.97
N ILE A 203 -13.17 -17.22 -8.06
CA ILE A 203 -12.70 -15.83 -8.23
C ILE A 203 -11.17 -15.76 -8.14
N ILE A 204 -10.54 -16.52 -7.24
CA ILE A 204 -9.09 -16.49 -7.03
C ILE A 204 -8.33 -17.24 -8.14
N SER A 205 -8.95 -18.26 -8.76
CA SER A 205 -8.30 -19.21 -9.67
C SER A 205 -7.53 -18.56 -10.83
N PRO A 206 -7.98 -17.45 -11.49
CA PRO A 206 -7.21 -16.84 -12.57
C PRO A 206 -5.86 -16.28 -12.09
N ASN A 207 -5.82 -15.71 -10.88
CA ASN A 207 -4.56 -15.23 -10.30
C ASN A 207 -3.64 -16.38 -9.90
N VAL A 208 -4.18 -17.46 -9.32
CA VAL A 208 -3.42 -18.67 -9.00
C VAL A 208 -2.82 -19.32 -10.25
N TRP A 209 -3.61 -19.38 -11.33
CA TRP A 209 -3.14 -19.86 -12.63
C TRP A 209 -1.98 -18.99 -13.17
N TRP A 210 -2.12 -17.68 -13.09
CA TRP A 210 -1.07 -16.74 -13.50
C TRP A 210 0.22 -16.94 -12.67
N GLN A 211 0.09 -17.08 -11.34
CA GLN A 211 1.22 -17.38 -10.43
C GLN A 211 1.93 -18.66 -10.84
N TYR A 212 1.15 -19.72 -11.15
CA TYR A 212 1.71 -21.01 -11.59
C TYR A 212 2.48 -20.88 -12.90
N GLN A 213 1.94 -20.17 -13.90
CA GLN A 213 2.61 -19.97 -15.20
C GLN A 213 3.90 -19.16 -15.05
N HIS A 214 3.99 -18.27 -14.09
CA HIS A 214 5.15 -17.41 -13.83
C HIS A 214 6.06 -17.93 -12.72
N LYS A 215 6.04 -19.24 -12.41
CA LYS A 215 6.90 -19.88 -11.38
C LYS A 215 6.75 -19.29 -9.98
N TRP A 216 5.54 -18.90 -9.61
CA TRP A 216 5.21 -18.36 -8.29
C TRP A 216 6.01 -17.11 -7.90
N PRO A 217 5.88 -15.98 -8.62
CA PRO A 217 6.58 -14.73 -8.28
C PRO A 217 6.40 -14.30 -6.83
N LEU A 218 5.22 -14.58 -6.25
CA LEU A 218 4.97 -14.34 -4.81
C LEU A 218 6.04 -14.98 -3.93
N VAL A 219 6.45 -16.21 -4.21
CA VAL A 219 7.45 -16.93 -3.41
C VAL A 219 8.81 -16.26 -3.54
N HIS A 220 9.21 -15.89 -4.78
CA HIS A 220 10.46 -15.18 -5.01
C HIS A 220 10.48 -13.81 -4.31
N HIS A 221 9.40 -13.05 -4.42
CA HIS A 221 9.27 -11.76 -3.75
C HIS A 221 9.34 -11.88 -2.22
N MET A 222 8.67 -12.88 -1.63
CA MET A 222 8.74 -13.13 -0.18
C MET A 222 10.14 -13.55 0.27
N GLN A 223 10.87 -14.34 -0.52
CA GLN A 223 12.26 -14.70 -0.24
C GLN A 223 13.17 -13.47 -0.26
N GLU A 224 13.01 -12.59 -1.26
CA GLU A 224 13.75 -11.33 -1.35
C GLU A 224 13.46 -10.42 -0.15
N LEU A 225 12.20 -10.22 0.19
CA LEU A 225 11.79 -9.46 1.37
C LEU A 225 12.36 -10.04 2.66
N GLN A 226 12.36 -11.38 2.80
CA GLN A 226 12.93 -12.06 3.97
C GLN A 226 14.42 -11.76 4.10
N GLN A 227 15.17 -11.81 3.00
CA GLN A 227 16.62 -11.57 3.00
C GLN A 227 16.98 -10.11 3.25
N THR A 228 16.19 -9.17 2.73
CA THR A 228 16.53 -7.74 2.72
C THR A 228 15.91 -6.94 3.87
N GLN A 229 14.70 -7.31 4.33
CA GLN A 229 13.93 -6.51 5.27
C GLN A 229 13.39 -7.31 6.47
N LEU A 230 12.66 -8.40 6.24
CA LEU A 230 11.83 -9.03 7.28
C LEU A 230 12.66 -9.68 8.41
N ARG A 231 13.83 -10.23 8.10
CA ARG A 231 14.74 -10.84 9.10
C ARG A 231 15.24 -9.88 10.19
N PHE A 232 15.09 -8.58 9.95
CA PHE A 232 15.55 -7.55 10.89
C PHE A 232 14.43 -6.99 11.77
N LEU A 233 13.19 -7.46 11.59
CA LEU A 233 12.05 -6.99 12.37
C LEU A 233 12.08 -7.62 13.77
N SER A 234 11.91 -6.75 14.79
CA SER A 234 11.83 -7.16 16.18
C SER A 234 10.37 -7.45 16.57
N PRO A 235 10.06 -8.58 17.25
CA PRO A 235 8.74 -8.83 17.80
C PRO A 235 8.26 -7.75 18.80
N LEU A 236 9.18 -7.16 19.56
CA LEU A 236 8.84 -6.06 20.49
C LEU A 236 8.46 -4.79 19.75
N ASP A 237 9.19 -4.44 18.66
CA ASP A 237 8.84 -3.30 17.82
C ASP A 237 7.50 -3.53 17.13
N PHE A 238 7.22 -4.76 16.68
CA PHE A 238 5.92 -5.11 16.12
C PHE A 238 4.77 -4.80 17.07
N ILE A 239 4.88 -5.19 18.37
CA ILE A 239 3.84 -4.93 19.38
C ILE A 239 3.76 -3.44 19.69
N LYS A 240 4.89 -2.74 19.83
CA LYS A 240 4.96 -1.30 20.03
C LYS A 240 4.24 -0.55 18.93
N ASP A 241 4.46 -0.92 17.70
CA ASP A 241 3.85 -0.30 16.52
C ASP A 241 2.32 -0.45 16.53
N GLN A 242 1.78 -1.59 17.04
CA GLN A 242 0.32 -1.76 17.17
C GLN A 242 -0.32 -0.69 18.07
N LEU A 243 0.42 -0.21 19.08
CA LEU A 243 -0.04 0.89 19.94
C LEU A 243 0.12 2.24 19.25
N LEU A 244 1.26 2.46 18.59
CA LEU A 244 1.61 3.74 17.97
C LEU A 244 0.76 4.06 16.74
N TYR A 245 0.45 3.06 15.89
CA TYR A 245 -0.35 3.27 14.69
C TYR A 245 -1.71 3.90 14.93
N LEU A 246 -2.33 3.59 16.06
CA LEU A 246 -3.63 4.13 16.45
C LEU A 246 -3.58 4.85 17.79
N LEU A 247 -2.46 5.50 18.11
CA LEU A 247 -2.28 6.21 19.38
C LEU A 247 -3.46 7.14 19.73
N PRO A 248 -4.03 7.95 18.81
CA PRO A 248 -5.18 8.80 19.12
C PRO A 248 -6.45 8.04 19.51
N ALA A 249 -6.57 6.80 19.03
CA ALA A 249 -7.75 5.95 19.25
C ALA A 249 -7.40 4.67 20.03
N VAL A 250 -6.26 4.64 20.74
CA VAL A 250 -5.79 3.45 21.48
C VAL A 250 -6.80 2.98 22.50
N PHE A 251 -7.42 3.89 23.24
CA PHE A 251 -8.44 3.55 24.22
C PHE A 251 -9.72 3.01 23.57
N VAL A 252 -10.02 3.40 22.32
CA VAL A 252 -11.18 2.88 21.57
C VAL A 252 -10.94 1.42 21.20
N TRP A 253 -9.83 1.09 20.55
CA TRP A 253 -9.62 -0.28 20.11
C TRP A 253 -9.34 -1.24 21.28
N ILE A 254 -8.65 -0.80 22.35
CA ILE A 254 -8.45 -1.64 23.56
C ILE A 254 -9.79 -1.97 24.23
N THR A 255 -10.66 -0.97 24.43
CA THR A 255 -12.01 -1.22 24.98
C THR A 255 -12.83 -2.10 24.06
N GLY A 256 -12.64 -2.01 22.74
CA GLY A 256 -13.25 -2.89 21.76
C GLY A 256 -12.80 -4.34 21.90
N LEU A 257 -11.51 -4.57 22.04
CA LEU A 257 -10.95 -5.91 22.26
C LEU A 257 -11.51 -6.53 23.54
N VAL A 258 -11.51 -5.78 24.66
CA VAL A 258 -12.09 -6.22 25.93
C VAL A 258 -13.58 -6.54 25.79
N TRP A 259 -14.33 -5.71 25.06
CA TRP A 259 -15.75 -5.92 24.82
C TRP A 259 -16.01 -7.19 24.00
N LEU A 260 -15.24 -7.44 22.94
CA LEU A 260 -15.33 -8.66 22.14
C LEU A 260 -15.08 -9.91 23.00
N TYR A 261 -14.08 -9.88 23.88
CA TYR A 261 -13.80 -10.99 24.80
C TYR A 261 -14.94 -11.25 25.80
N LYS A 262 -15.53 -10.19 26.35
CA LYS A 262 -16.65 -10.30 27.32
C LYS A 262 -17.95 -10.80 26.67
N LYS A 263 -18.15 -10.54 25.37
CA LYS A 263 -19.36 -10.97 24.65
C LYS A 263 -19.16 -12.36 24.04
N ARG A 264 -19.76 -13.38 24.65
CA ARG A 264 -19.65 -14.79 24.22
C ARG A 264 -19.94 -14.99 22.74
N GLU A 265 -20.83 -14.18 22.15
CA GLU A 265 -21.19 -14.22 20.75
C GLU A 265 -20.05 -13.77 19.82
N TRP A 266 -19.27 -12.76 20.24
CA TRP A 266 -18.22 -12.10 19.47
C TRP A 266 -16.80 -12.46 19.89
N ARG A 267 -16.64 -13.30 20.92
CA ARG A 267 -15.31 -13.66 21.49
C ARG A 267 -14.36 -14.22 20.45
N PHE A 268 -14.88 -14.95 19.44
CA PHE A 268 -14.05 -15.48 18.36
C PHE A 268 -13.38 -14.39 17.52
N LEU A 269 -13.97 -13.21 17.40
CA LEU A 269 -13.37 -12.06 16.73
C LEU A 269 -12.15 -11.53 17.51
N GLY A 270 -12.28 -11.44 18.85
CA GLY A 270 -11.16 -11.08 19.72
C GLY A 270 -10.03 -12.11 19.69
N ILE A 271 -10.37 -13.40 19.67
CA ILE A 271 -9.38 -14.48 19.48
C ILE A 271 -8.75 -14.39 18.08
N GLY A 272 -9.55 -14.11 17.03
CA GLY A 272 -9.06 -13.88 15.67
C GLY A 272 -8.02 -12.77 15.61
N TYR A 273 -8.23 -11.66 16.33
CA TYR A 273 -7.23 -10.60 16.44
C TYR A 273 -5.89 -11.14 16.99
N LEU A 274 -5.91 -11.83 18.13
CA LEU A 274 -4.67 -12.38 18.70
C LEU A 274 -3.98 -13.37 17.77
N LEU A 275 -4.77 -14.22 17.10
CA LEU A 275 -4.21 -15.19 16.13
C LEU A 275 -3.57 -14.45 14.94
N VAL A 276 -4.16 -13.36 14.42
CA VAL A 276 -3.53 -12.54 13.37
C VAL A 276 -2.18 -11.99 13.85
N ILE A 277 -2.15 -11.38 15.04
CA ILE A 277 -0.91 -10.83 15.61
C ILE A 277 0.15 -11.93 15.72
N VAL A 278 -0.20 -13.09 16.30
CA VAL A 278 0.74 -14.20 16.45
C VAL A 278 1.22 -14.75 15.08
N LEU A 279 0.31 -14.95 14.13
CA LEU A 279 0.68 -15.45 12.80
C LEU A 279 1.59 -14.48 12.05
N LEU A 280 1.32 -13.18 12.13
CA LEU A 280 2.17 -12.17 11.51
C LEU A 280 3.54 -12.07 12.18
N MET A 281 3.60 -12.16 13.50
CA MET A 281 4.87 -12.18 14.24
C MET A 281 5.71 -13.42 13.89
N LEU A 282 5.09 -14.59 13.85
CA LEU A 282 5.77 -15.85 13.48
C LEU A 282 6.25 -15.84 12.02
N GLY A 283 5.48 -15.20 11.14
CA GLY A 283 5.83 -15.02 9.73
C GLY A 283 6.79 -13.85 9.46
N HIS A 284 7.31 -13.19 10.50
CA HIS A 284 8.10 -11.95 10.37
C HIS A 284 7.42 -10.88 9.50
N GLY A 285 6.08 -10.80 9.54
CA GLY A 285 5.32 -9.79 8.80
C GLY A 285 5.60 -8.38 9.30
N LYS A 286 5.54 -7.40 8.40
CA LYS A 286 5.61 -5.99 8.81
C LYS A 286 4.42 -5.65 9.70
N SER A 287 4.63 -4.84 10.73
CA SER A 287 3.64 -4.50 11.77
C SER A 287 2.34 -3.91 11.19
N TYR A 288 2.42 -3.12 10.11
CA TYR A 288 1.25 -2.54 9.47
C TYR A 288 0.37 -3.54 8.70
N TYR A 289 0.83 -4.78 8.47
CA TYR A 289 -0.02 -5.82 7.85
C TYR A 289 -1.23 -6.19 8.73
N ALA A 290 -1.16 -5.92 10.04
CA ALA A 290 -2.28 -6.12 10.94
C ALA A 290 -3.35 -5.00 10.87
N MET A 291 -3.10 -3.88 10.18
CA MET A 291 -3.97 -2.70 10.24
C MET A 291 -5.42 -2.97 9.80
N GLY A 292 -5.65 -3.92 8.89
CA GLY A 292 -7.00 -4.26 8.42
C GLY A 292 -7.96 -4.72 9.53
N ILE A 293 -7.44 -5.36 10.59
CA ILE A 293 -8.29 -5.92 11.66
C ILE A 293 -8.80 -4.85 12.63
N TYR A 294 -8.15 -3.68 12.69
CA TYR A 294 -8.52 -2.65 13.66
C TYR A 294 -9.88 -2.01 13.41
N SER A 295 -10.39 -2.01 12.17
CA SER A 295 -11.76 -1.55 11.87
C SER A 295 -12.80 -2.25 12.75
N MET A 296 -12.62 -3.56 12.98
CA MET A 296 -13.45 -4.37 13.86
C MET A 296 -13.33 -3.94 15.33
N LEU A 297 -12.10 -3.73 15.78
CA LEU A 297 -11.84 -3.33 17.17
C LEU A 297 -12.38 -1.93 17.46
N LEU A 298 -12.20 -1.00 16.52
CA LEU A 298 -12.71 0.38 16.63
C LEU A 298 -14.24 0.40 16.64
N ALA A 299 -14.90 -0.41 15.82
CA ALA A 299 -16.35 -0.55 15.80
C ALA A 299 -16.89 -1.13 17.13
N ALA A 300 -16.24 -2.16 17.65
CA ALA A 300 -16.57 -2.75 18.96
C ALA A 300 -16.30 -1.77 20.10
N GLY A 301 -15.20 -1.01 20.03
CA GLY A 301 -14.84 0.00 21.03
C GLY A 301 -15.80 1.17 21.08
N GLY A 302 -16.19 1.71 19.94
CA GLY A 302 -17.23 2.74 19.85
C GLY A 302 -18.52 2.26 20.50
N THR A 303 -18.93 1.01 20.20
CA THR A 303 -20.13 0.39 20.80
C THR A 303 -19.98 0.20 22.30
N SER A 304 -18.81 -0.24 22.78
CA SER A 304 -18.50 -0.40 24.21
C SER A 304 -18.58 0.93 24.94
N LEU A 305 -17.91 1.95 24.42
CA LEU A 305 -17.87 3.29 25.02
C LEU A 305 -19.24 3.99 25.00
N GLU A 306 -20.03 3.77 23.97
CA GLU A 306 -21.42 4.25 23.96
C GLU A 306 -22.25 3.61 25.07
N GLN A 307 -22.14 2.29 25.29
CA GLN A 307 -22.81 1.58 26.36
C GLN A 307 -22.37 2.07 27.75
N TRP A 308 -21.06 2.26 27.93
CA TRP A 308 -20.49 2.78 29.18
C TRP A 308 -20.99 4.20 29.48
N THR A 309 -21.13 5.05 28.45
CA THR A 309 -21.55 6.45 28.61
C THR A 309 -23.06 6.68 28.64
N VAL A 310 -23.89 5.63 28.60
CA VAL A 310 -25.37 5.80 28.61
C VAL A 310 -25.86 6.67 29.76
N ARG A 311 -25.33 6.42 30.98
CA ARG A 311 -25.62 7.20 32.19
C ARG A 311 -24.65 8.36 32.43
N ARG A 312 -23.66 8.55 31.57
CA ARG A 312 -22.55 9.53 31.72
C ARG A 312 -22.34 10.28 30.43
N ARG A 313 -23.41 10.80 29.84
CA ARG A 313 -23.39 11.40 28.49
C ARG A 313 -22.39 12.56 28.31
N GLY A 314 -22.09 13.29 29.42
CA GLY A 314 -21.09 14.37 29.41
C GLY A 314 -19.67 13.90 29.02
N TRP A 315 -19.34 12.60 29.16
CA TRP A 315 -18.05 12.08 28.69
C TRP A 315 -17.94 11.94 27.17
N ARG A 316 -19.05 11.93 26.43
CA ARG A 316 -19.04 11.74 24.96
C ARG A 316 -18.29 12.84 24.22
N PRO A 317 -18.56 14.14 24.48
CA PRO A 317 -17.76 15.22 23.91
C PRO A 317 -16.28 15.10 24.27
N ALA A 318 -15.94 14.80 25.52
CA ALA A 318 -14.55 14.66 25.97
C ALA A 318 -13.81 13.55 25.21
N LEU A 319 -14.41 12.37 25.02
CA LEU A 319 -13.83 11.27 24.26
C LEU A 319 -13.66 11.64 22.78
N THR A 320 -14.62 12.37 22.19
CA THR A 320 -14.53 12.85 20.81
C THR A 320 -13.39 13.86 20.66
N ILE A 321 -13.33 14.86 21.56
CA ILE A 321 -12.28 15.88 21.57
C ILE A 321 -10.91 15.23 21.78
N LEU A 322 -10.81 14.22 22.64
CA LEU A 322 -9.56 13.52 22.91
C LEU A 322 -8.99 12.85 21.66
N VAL A 323 -9.81 12.14 20.87
CA VAL A 323 -9.38 11.53 19.60
C VAL A 323 -8.86 12.60 18.65
N ILE A 324 -9.58 13.70 18.49
CA ILE A 324 -9.21 14.79 17.59
C ILE A 324 -7.93 15.48 18.07
N ALA A 325 -7.86 15.85 19.36
CA ALA A 325 -6.73 16.57 19.94
C ALA A 325 -5.42 15.77 19.87
N LEU A 326 -5.49 14.45 20.11
CA LEU A 326 -4.32 13.58 20.01
C LEU A 326 -3.90 13.33 18.55
N SER A 327 -4.80 13.56 17.58
CA SER A 327 -4.51 13.34 16.15
C SER A 327 -3.75 14.51 15.53
N ILE A 328 -4.08 15.74 15.91
CA ILE A 328 -3.55 16.97 15.29
C ILE A 328 -2.01 16.99 15.27
N PRO A 329 -1.29 16.76 16.38
CA PRO A 329 0.17 16.82 16.38
C PRO A 329 0.85 15.72 15.56
N LEU A 330 0.12 14.62 15.25
CA LEU A 330 0.63 13.51 14.44
C LEU A 330 0.44 13.73 12.94
N VAL A 331 -0.40 14.67 12.53
CA VAL A 331 -0.69 14.90 11.10
C VAL A 331 0.58 15.15 10.28
N PRO A 332 1.54 16.00 10.69
CA PRO A 332 2.77 16.23 9.94
C PRO A 332 3.69 15.00 9.85
N MET A 333 3.52 14.00 10.71
CA MET A 333 4.27 12.72 10.67
C MET A 333 3.61 11.72 9.70
N LEU A 334 2.32 11.90 9.42
CA LEU A 334 1.52 10.95 8.65
C LEU A 334 1.23 11.40 7.23
N LEU A 335 1.22 12.71 6.99
CA LEU A 335 0.99 13.34 5.69
C LEU A 335 1.99 14.47 5.46
N PRO A 336 2.45 14.68 4.21
CA PRO A 336 3.37 15.77 3.86
C PRO A 336 2.61 17.10 3.73
N VAL A 337 2.20 17.65 4.88
CA VAL A 337 1.31 18.84 4.97
C VAL A 337 2.03 20.15 4.72
N TRP A 338 3.34 20.20 4.81
CA TRP A 338 4.17 21.38 4.58
C TRP A 338 5.28 21.09 3.58
N PRO A 339 5.85 22.11 2.92
CA PRO A 339 7.02 21.94 2.09
C PRO A 339 8.17 21.22 2.84
N PRO A 340 9.04 20.52 2.11
CA PRO A 340 10.11 19.68 2.69
C PRO A 340 10.97 20.37 3.74
N GLN A 341 11.36 21.63 3.48
CA GLN A 341 12.16 22.43 4.40
C GLN A 341 11.45 22.63 5.74
N GLN A 342 10.18 23.05 5.70
CA GLN A 342 9.40 23.32 6.92
C GLN A 342 9.16 22.03 7.73
N LEU A 343 8.90 20.90 7.06
CA LEU A 343 8.77 19.59 7.71
C LEU A 343 10.10 19.18 8.37
N SER A 344 11.23 19.34 7.68
CA SER A 344 12.55 19.02 8.22
C SER A 344 12.85 19.84 9.47
N GLU A 345 12.56 21.15 9.45
CA GLU A 345 12.72 22.04 10.61
C GLU A 345 11.80 21.63 11.78
N PHE A 346 10.54 21.26 11.48
CA PHE A 346 9.60 20.72 12.48
C PHE A 346 10.12 19.45 13.13
N TYR A 347 10.64 18.50 12.35
CA TYR A 347 11.19 17.25 12.88
C TYR A 347 12.43 17.47 13.73
N LYS A 348 13.33 18.35 13.29
CA LYS A 348 14.53 18.72 14.05
C LYS A 348 14.15 19.39 15.38
N ARG A 349 13.24 20.37 15.34
CA ARG A 349 12.79 21.10 16.53
C ARG A 349 12.13 20.16 17.56
N ASN A 350 11.36 19.17 17.12
CA ASN A 350 10.65 18.23 17.98
C ASN A 350 11.45 16.94 18.27
N LYS A 351 12.71 16.85 17.83
CA LYS A 351 13.62 15.70 18.05
C LYS A 351 13.03 14.37 17.57
N ILE A 352 12.32 14.39 16.41
CA ILE A 352 11.62 13.22 15.84
C ILE A 352 12.61 12.12 15.45
N GLU A 353 13.90 12.43 15.22
CA GLU A 353 14.94 11.43 14.99
C GLU A 353 15.02 10.36 16.09
N LYS A 354 14.62 10.69 17.34
CA LYS A 354 14.60 9.74 18.47
C LYS A 354 13.44 8.73 18.41
N THR A 355 12.44 8.99 17.60
CA THR A 355 11.27 8.09 17.44
C THR A 355 11.54 6.94 16.46
N GLY A 356 12.57 7.08 15.61
CA GLY A 356 12.87 6.15 14.52
C GLY A 356 12.11 6.43 13.22
N GLU A 357 11.20 7.43 13.18
CA GLU A 357 10.41 7.77 11.99
C GLU A 357 11.27 8.33 10.83
N LEU A 358 12.42 8.94 11.17
CA LEU A 358 13.37 9.48 10.18
C LEU A 358 14.41 8.47 9.71
N LYS A 359 14.35 7.25 10.23
CA LYS A 359 15.31 6.19 9.87
C LYS A 359 14.83 5.47 8.59
N TRP A 360 15.66 5.55 7.55
CA TRP A 360 15.38 4.89 6.28
C TRP A 360 15.81 3.42 6.27
N GLU A 361 15.61 2.75 5.12
CA GLU A 361 16.06 1.37 4.88
C GLU A 361 17.59 1.19 4.96
N ASP A 362 18.36 2.26 4.72
CA ASP A 362 19.83 2.32 4.94
C ASP A 362 20.22 2.36 6.43
N ARG A 363 19.21 2.43 7.32
CA ARG A 363 19.34 2.51 8.78
C ARG A 363 19.96 3.81 9.30
N GLN A 364 20.05 4.85 8.47
CA GLN A 364 20.49 6.19 8.87
C GLN A 364 19.28 7.11 9.06
N ASN A 365 19.47 8.13 9.92
CA ASN A 365 18.47 9.19 10.07
C ASN A 365 18.65 10.23 8.96
N HIS A 366 17.54 10.63 8.37
CA HIS A 366 17.46 11.63 7.32
C HIS A 366 16.57 12.82 7.70
N SER A 367 16.53 13.84 6.84
CA SER A 367 15.79 15.07 7.11
C SER A 367 14.26 14.89 7.08
N LEU A 368 13.76 13.88 6.33
CA LEU A 368 12.35 13.56 6.16
C LEU A 368 12.14 12.06 6.35
N PRO A 369 10.90 11.62 6.69
CA PRO A 369 10.53 10.21 6.55
C PRO A 369 10.77 9.71 5.13
N GLN A 370 11.19 8.45 4.98
CA GLN A 370 11.52 7.88 3.67
C GLN A 370 10.39 8.01 2.66
N ASP A 371 9.14 7.72 3.05
CA ASP A 371 7.99 7.83 2.16
C ASP A 371 7.79 9.26 1.61
N PHE A 372 8.15 10.30 2.38
CA PHE A 372 8.05 11.69 1.90
C PHE A 372 9.21 12.05 0.97
N ALA A 373 10.41 11.58 1.27
CA ALA A 373 11.56 11.73 0.38
C ALA A 373 11.38 10.97 -0.95
N ASP A 374 10.68 9.84 -0.91
CA ASP A 374 10.26 9.04 -2.07
C ASP A 374 9.13 9.71 -2.91
N MET A 375 8.66 10.90 -2.51
CA MET A 375 7.69 11.72 -3.24
C MET A 375 8.30 12.99 -3.83
N LEU A 376 9.62 13.04 -4.00
CA LEU A 376 10.34 14.23 -4.44
C LEU A 376 11.38 13.88 -5.52
N GLY A 377 11.57 14.81 -6.48
CA GLY A 377 12.64 14.75 -7.47
C GLY A 377 12.38 13.86 -8.69
N TRP A 378 11.21 13.27 -8.82
CA TRP A 378 10.86 12.42 -9.96
C TRP A 378 10.62 13.22 -11.23
N LYS A 379 9.93 14.37 -11.09
CA LYS A 379 9.70 15.27 -12.22
C LYS A 379 11.01 15.92 -12.68
N GLU A 380 11.87 16.33 -11.74
CA GLU A 380 13.21 16.85 -12.05
C GLU A 380 14.01 15.81 -12.86
N LEU A 381 14.05 14.55 -12.39
CA LEU A 381 14.74 13.47 -13.06
C LEU A 381 14.21 13.25 -14.48
N SER A 382 12.88 13.22 -14.63
CA SER A 382 12.22 13.01 -15.92
C SER A 382 12.47 14.15 -16.89
N ASP A 383 12.27 15.40 -16.45
CA ASP A 383 12.49 16.58 -17.30
C ASP A 383 13.94 16.63 -17.80
N LYS A 384 14.94 16.39 -16.94
CA LYS A 384 16.35 16.36 -17.33
C LYS A 384 16.67 15.26 -18.35
N ALA A 385 16.15 14.05 -18.14
CA ALA A 385 16.35 12.92 -19.02
C ALA A 385 15.68 13.16 -20.40
N GLU A 386 14.44 13.64 -20.43
CA GLU A 386 13.70 13.91 -21.65
C GLU A 386 14.31 15.05 -22.45
N ILE A 387 14.72 16.15 -21.82
CA ILE A 387 15.39 17.27 -22.47
C ILE A 387 16.67 16.81 -23.15
N PHE A 388 17.49 16.03 -22.45
CA PHE A 388 18.70 15.48 -23.05
C PHE A 388 18.39 14.57 -24.25
N PHE A 389 17.44 13.63 -24.10
CA PHE A 389 17.05 12.70 -25.16
C PHE A 389 16.54 13.42 -26.41
N LYS A 390 15.71 14.45 -26.25
CA LYS A 390 15.16 15.25 -27.34
C LYS A 390 16.22 16.02 -28.12
N ASN A 391 17.29 16.45 -27.44
CA ASN A 391 18.38 17.19 -28.06
C ASN A 391 19.39 16.28 -28.81
N LEU A 392 19.22 14.97 -28.77
CA LEU A 392 20.03 14.05 -29.55
C LEU A 392 19.65 14.15 -31.05
N PRO A 393 20.62 14.04 -31.98
CA PRO A 393 20.31 13.86 -33.39
C PRO A 393 19.42 12.64 -33.63
N ASP A 394 18.50 12.71 -34.59
CA ASP A 394 17.50 11.63 -34.84
C ASP A 394 18.17 10.27 -35.10
N SER A 395 19.31 10.26 -35.81
CA SER A 395 20.07 9.04 -36.08
C SER A 395 20.66 8.37 -34.83
N ILE A 396 20.95 9.18 -33.80
CA ILE A 396 21.42 8.71 -32.47
C ILE A 396 20.22 8.33 -31.62
N LYS A 397 19.18 9.16 -31.58
CA LYS A 397 17.96 8.96 -30.80
C LYS A 397 17.32 7.60 -31.11
N ALA A 398 17.09 7.28 -32.37
CA ALA A 398 16.52 6.01 -32.84
C ALA A 398 17.30 4.74 -32.39
N LYS A 399 18.56 4.90 -31.98
CA LYS A 399 19.44 3.81 -31.50
C LYS A 399 19.80 3.97 -30.02
N THR A 400 19.08 4.80 -29.27
CA THR A 400 19.30 5.05 -27.84
C THR A 400 18.18 4.47 -27.01
N ILE A 401 18.50 3.68 -26.00
CA ILE A 401 17.56 3.29 -24.94
C ILE A 401 17.83 4.11 -23.67
N VAL A 402 16.78 4.36 -22.90
CA VAL A 402 16.85 4.94 -21.56
C VAL A 402 16.70 3.82 -20.56
N TYR A 403 17.78 3.47 -19.87
CA TYR A 403 17.76 2.36 -18.91
C TYR A 403 17.80 2.88 -17.47
N CYS A 404 16.80 2.52 -16.69
CA CYS A 404 16.65 2.86 -15.28
C CYS A 404 17.05 1.69 -14.38
N MET A 405 17.76 1.94 -13.29
CA MET A 405 18.16 0.90 -12.35
C MET A 405 16.99 0.36 -11.53
N ASN A 406 15.97 1.17 -11.27
CA ASN A 406 14.79 0.74 -10.51
C ASN A 406 13.45 1.13 -11.16
N TYR A 407 12.38 0.45 -10.75
CA TYR A 407 11.03 0.63 -11.28
C TYR A 407 10.46 2.04 -11.01
N GLY A 408 10.85 2.69 -9.91
CA GLY A 408 10.39 4.05 -9.58
C GLY A 408 10.88 5.06 -10.60
N GLN A 409 12.17 4.99 -10.98
CA GLN A 409 12.75 5.81 -12.04
C GLN A 409 12.02 5.59 -13.37
N ALA A 410 11.93 4.32 -13.81
CA ALA A 410 11.28 3.98 -15.09
C ALA A 410 9.81 4.41 -15.11
N GLY A 411 9.10 4.18 -14.00
CA GLY A 411 7.70 4.55 -13.87
C GLY A 411 7.48 6.07 -13.89
N ALA A 412 8.34 6.83 -13.20
CA ALA A 412 8.28 8.28 -13.17
C ALA A 412 8.61 8.89 -14.55
N LEU A 413 9.68 8.41 -15.22
CA LEU A 413 10.00 8.88 -16.57
C LEU A 413 8.84 8.65 -17.54
N LYS A 414 8.22 7.47 -17.53
CA LYS A 414 7.04 7.19 -18.36
C LYS A 414 5.81 8.02 -17.98
N PHE A 415 5.64 8.34 -16.71
CA PHE A 415 4.50 9.12 -16.22
C PHE A 415 4.57 10.60 -16.62
N TYR A 416 5.76 11.21 -16.52
CA TYR A 416 5.98 12.62 -16.85
C TYR A 416 6.36 12.86 -18.32
N ALA A 417 6.69 11.81 -19.08
CA ALA A 417 7.06 11.91 -20.48
C ALA A 417 6.02 12.67 -21.29
N LYS A 418 6.44 13.68 -22.04
CA LYS A 418 5.67 14.42 -23.03
C LYS A 418 5.88 13.92 -24.44
N ASP A 419 7.00 13.23 -24.65
CA ASP A 419 7.43 12.66 -25.91
C ASP A 419 7.21 11.15 -25.90
N VAL A 420 6.51 10.64 -26.92
CA VAL A 420 6.17 9.21 -27.04
C VAL A 420 7.43 8.38 -27.29
N GLU A 421 8.35 8.84 -28.15
CA GLU A 421 9.59 8.13 -28.48
C GLU A 421 10.47 7.99 -27.22
N PHE A 422 10.57 9.07 -26.43
CA PHE A 422 11.24 9.02 -25.13
C PHE A 422 10.60 7.99 -24.19
N SER A 423 9.27 8.03 -24.03
CA SER A 423 8.54 7.11 -23.16
C SER A 423 8.74 5.63 -23.57
N GLU A 424 8.71 5.34 -24.87
CA GLU A 424 8.91 3.98 -25.41
C GLU A 424 10.36 3.49 -25.24
N SER A 425 11.34 4.40 -25.28
CA SER A 425 12.75 4.08 -25.08
C SER A 425 13.09 3.66 -23.64
N VAL A 426 12.24 4.02 -22.64
CA VAL A 426 12.48 3.75 -21.22
C VAL A 426 12.33 2.27 -20.89
N GLN A 427 13.39 1.67 -20.35
CA GLN A 427 13.49 0.26 -20.01
C GLN A 427 14.04 0.08 -18.57
N THR A 428 13.63 -0.98 -17.90
CA THR A 428 14.26 -1.49 -16.68
C THR A 428 14.01 -2.99 -16.52
N PHE A 429 14.95 -3.70 -15.90
CA PHE A 429 14.79 -5.12 -15.54
C PHE A 429 14.33 -5.29 -14.09
N ASN A 430 13.85 -4.23 -13.47
CA ASN A 430 13.42 -4.23 -12.09
C ASN A 430 11.89 -4.34 -11.99
N GLY A 431 11.42 -5.20 -11.10
CA GLY A 431 10.01 -5.42 -10.87
C GLY A 431 9.25 -5.93 -12.10
N SER A 432 7.96 -5.68 -12.15
CA SER A 432 7.06 -6.11 -13.22
C SER A 432 7.40 -5.54 -14.60
N PHE A 433 8.18 -4.46 -14.68
CA PHE A 433 8.69 -3.95 -15.96
C PHE A 433 9.45 -5.01 -16.75
N LEU A 434 10.12 -5.95 -16.06
CA LEU A 434 10.80 -7.08 -16.70
C LEU A 434 9.89 -7.90 -17.62
N LEU A 435 8.61 -8.02 -17.28
CA LEU A 435 7.63 -8.79 -18.07
C LEU A 435 7.30 -8.10 -19.39
N TRP A 436 7.48 -6.78 -19.47
CA TRP A 436 7.13 -5.93 -20.60
C TRP A 436 8.31 -5.57 -21.50
N THR A 437 9.54 -5.85 -21.05
CA THR A 437 10.74 -5.65 -21.89
C THR A 437 10.67 -6.53 -23.14
N PRO A 438 11.19 -6.07 -24.32
CA PRO A 438 11.21 -6.84 -25.55
C PRO A 438 11.99 -8.16 -25.40
N HIS A 439 11.88 -9.05 -26.38
CA HIS A 439 12.61 -10.33 -26.36
C HIS A 439 14.12 -10.16 -26.51
N ALA A 440 14.54 -9.15 -27.26
CA ALA A 440 15.92 -8.76 -27.42
C ALA A 440 15.99 -7.22 -27.47
N LEU A 441 17.03 -6.66 -26.89
CA LEU A 441 17.36 -5.25 -26.99
C LEU A 441 18.32 -5.06 -28.17
N ALA A 442 18.04 -4.05 -29.00
CA ALA A 442 18.90 -3.61 -30.10
C ALA A 442 19.11 -2.10 -29.92
N PHE A 443 20.31 -1.70 -29.52
CA PHE A 443 20.65 -0.29 -29.30
C PHE A 443 22.16 -0.08 -29.47
N ASN A 444 22.54 1.15 -29.75
CA ASN A 444 23.95 1.54 -29.85
C ASN A 444 24.34 2.43 -28.67
N ASN A 445 23.41 3.21 -28.16
CA ASN A 445 23.68 4.18 -27.10
C ASN A 445 22.70 3.96 -25.92
N LEU A 446 23.15 4.39 -24.74
CA LEU A 446 22.45 4.18 -23.50
C LEU A 446 22.40 5.48 -22.71
N LEU A 447 21.20 6.02 -22.48
CA LEU A 447 20.99 6.98 -21.40
C LEU A 447 20.72 6.20 -20.13
N PHE A 448 21.69 6.16 -19.24
CA PHE A 448 21.67 5.37 -18.01
C PHE A 448 21.27 6.22 -16.82
N ILE A 449 20.19 5.84 -16.13
CA ILE A 449 19.73 6.49 -14.91
C ILE A 449 20.19 5.64 -13.73
N SER A 450 21.19 6.15 -13.01
CA SER A 450 21.76 5.46 -11.85
C SER A 450 20.96 5.76 -10.58
N ASP A 451 20.89 4.82 -9.65
CA ASP A 451 20.36 5.00 -8.29
C ASP A 451 21.47 5.08 -7.23
N ARG A 452 22.72 5.14 -7.68
CA ARG A 452 23.93 5.32 -6.87
C ARG A 452 25.03 6.01 -7.67
N PRO A 453 26.03 6.57 -7.03
CA PRO A 453 27.26 7.00 -7.72
C PRO A 453 27.86 5.83 -8.51
N LEU A 454 28.26 6.07 -9.76
CA LEU A 454 28.99 5.09 -10.54
C LEU A 454 30.47 5.11 -10.16
N GLU A 455 31.06 3.93 -10.00
CA GLU A 455 32.46 3.75 -9.74
C GLU A 455 33.20 3.35 -11.03
N THR A 456 34.41 3.78 -11.22
CA THR A 456 35.23 3.47 -12.42
C THR A 456 35.42 1.98 -12.67
N ARG A 457 35.24 1.13 -11.65
CA ARG A 457 35.27 -0.34 -11.75
C ARG A 457 33.92 -0.96 -12.18
N ASP A 458 32.87 -0.17 -12.38
CA ASP A 458 31.61 -0.70 -12.88
C ASP A 458 31.80 -1.21 -14.31
N ARG A 459 31.50 -2.49 -14.56
CA ARG A 459 31.67 -3.13 -15.89
C ARG A 459 30.93 -2.40 -17.03
N LEU A 460 29.98 -1.55 -16.70
CA LEU A 460 29.26 -0.74 -17.67
C LEU A 460 30.24 0.10 -18.53
N PHE A 461 31.32 0.62 -17.92
CA PHE A 461 32.34 1.42 -18.62
C PHE A 461 33.13 0.61 -19.67
N GLU A 462 33.26 -0.70 -19.49
CA GLU A 462 33.99 -1.59 -20.40
C GLU A 462 33.18 -1.91 -21.68
N TYR A 463 31.85 -1.75 -21.62
CA TYR A 463 30.96 -2.13 -22.71
C TYR A 463 30.67 -1.02 -23.71
N PHE A 464 31.17 0.20 -23.49
CA PHE A 464 30.93 1.36 -24.36
C PHE A 464 32.25 2.04 -24.72
N LYS A 465 32.28 2.65 -25.93
CA LYS A 465 33.49 3.36 -26.40
C LYS A 465 33.73 4.69 -25.71
N SER A 466 32.67 5.38 -25.33
CA SER A 466 32.72 6.66 -24.64
C SER A 466 31.53 6.82 -23.70
N TRP A 467 31.70 7.69 -22.73
CA TRP A 467 30.64 8.06 -21.81
C TRP A 467 30.84 9.47 -21.26
N LYS A 468 29.75 10.07 -20.82
CA LYS A 468 29.77 11.35 -20.09
C LYS A 468 28.64 11.40 -19.07
N GLN A 469 28.87 12.02 -17.95
CA GLN A 469 27.81 12.40 -17.03
C GLN A 469 27.10 13.62 -17.61
N ILE A 470 25.78 13.56 -17.70
CA ILE A 470 24.94 14.63 -18.25
C ILE A 470 24.47 15.56 -17.15
N ASP A 471 23.89 14.97 -16.09
CA ASP A 471 23.29 15.72 -14.98
C ASP A 471 23.13 14.80 -13.76
N SER A 472 22.51 15.32 -12.70
CA SER A 472 22.07 14.55 -11.53
C SER A 472 20.88 15.21 -10.88
N VAL A 473 20.14 14.47 -10.04
CA VAL A 473 19.07 15.04 -9.22
C VAL A 473 19.66 15.93 -8.13
N THR A 474 19.15 17.15 -8.00
CA THR A 474 19.69 18.18 -7.10
C THR A 474 18.82 18.46 -5.89
N ASN A 475 17.57 18.00 -5.85
CA ASN A 475 16.66 18.22 -4.72
C ASN A 475 17.22 17.54 -3.46
N VAL A 476 17.64 18.36 -2.49
CA VAL A 476 18.32 17.90 -1.25
C VAL A 476 17.43 17.11 -0.30
N TYR A 477 16.12 17.14 -0.47
CA TYR A 477 15.15 16.39 0.33
C TYR A 477 14.69 15.10 -0.36
N SER A 478 15.06 14.91 -1.63
CA SER A 478 14.71 13.73 -2.40
C SER A 478 15.58 12.54 -2.03
N ARG A 479 14.99 11.35 -2.00
CA ARG A 479 15.75 10.09 -1.97
C ARG A 479 16.57 9.89 -3.24
N GLN A 480 16.23 10.60 -4.32
CA GLN A 480 16.94 10.54 -5.60
C GLN A 480 18.14 11.50 -5.65
N LEU A 481 18.44 12.24 -4.58
CA LEU A 481 19.57 13.17 -4.53
C LEU A 481 20.87 12.49 -4.99
N GLY A 482 21.53 13.13 -5.97
CA GLY A 482 22.80 12.63 -6.52
C GLY A 482 22.65 11.49 -7.53
N ASN A 483 21.44 10.97 -7.78
CA ASN A 483 21.24 10.00 -8.84
C ASN A 483 21.65 10.62 -10.18
N GLY A 484 22.60 9.97 -10.85
CA GLY A 484 23.25 10.51 -12.05
C GLY A 484 22.56 10.08 -13.33
N LEU A 485 22.58 10.99 -14.31
CA LEU A 485 22.23 10.71 -15.69
C LEU A 485 23.55 10.60 -16.47
N PHE A 486 23.78 9.44 -17.07
CA PHE A 486 25.01 9.15 -17.83
C PHE A 486 24.65 8.77 -19.26
N PHE A 487 25.36 9.33 -20.22
CA PHE A 487 25.19 8.95 -21.62
C PHE A 487 26.40 8.13 -22.06
N PHE A 488 26.15 6.92 -22.51
CA PHE A 488 27.12 5.97 -23.02
C PHE A 488 26.92 5.78 -24.53
N GLU A 489 27.99 5.83 -25.31
CA GLU A 489 27.93 5.78 -26.76
C GLU A 489 28.67 4.57 -27.32
N ASN A 490 28.11 4.02 -28.38
CA ASN A 490 28.70 2.93 -29.16
C ASN A 490 29.00 1.68 -28.32
N ILE A 491 27.95 0.96 -27.96
CA ILE A 491 28.05 -0.31 -27.25
C ILE A 491 28.90 -1.31 -28.07
N THR A 492 29.74 -2.08 -27.39
CA THR A 492 30.46 -3.20 -27.98
C THR A 492 29.53 -4.41 -28.19
N ASP A 493 29.90 -5.32 -29.11
CA ASP A 493 29.14 -6.55 -29.34
C ASP A 493 29.02 -7.38 -28.04
N SER A 494 30.11 -7.46 -27.27
CA SER A 494 30.16 -8.13 -25.96
C SER A 494 29.22 -7.46 -24.95
N GLY A 495 29.11 -6.14 -24.95
CA GLY A 495 28.18 -5.39 -24.11
C GLY A 495 26.74 -5.67 -24.47
N LEU A 496 26.38 -5.66 -25.76
CA LEU A 496 25.02 -5.96 -26.22
C LEU A 496 24.61 -7.40 -25.87
N VAL A 497 25.53 -8.36 -26.06
CA VAL A 497 25.32 -9.75 -25.62
C VAL A 497 25.09 -9.81 -24.12
N TYR A 498 25.91 -9.14 -23.30
CA TYR A 498 25.78 -9.11 -21.85
C TYR A 498 24.40 -8.59 -21.40
N PHE A 499 23.93 -7.47 -21.96
CA PHE A 499 22.61 -6.91 -21.61
C PHE A 499 21.49 -7.88 -21.94
N ASN A 500 21.53 -8.49 -23.14
CA ASN A 500 20.52 -9.44 -23.57
C ASN A 500 20.53 -10.73 -22.74
N GLU A 501 21.71 -11.29 -22.43
CA GLU A 501 21.80 -12.48 -21.59
C GLU A 501 21.33 -12.20 -20.16
N ARG A 502 21.67 -11.05 -19.56
CA ARG A 502 21.18 -10.64 -18.24
C ARG A 502 19.66 -10.51 -18.22
N MET A 503 19.07 -9.91 -19.26
CA MET A 503 17.61 -9.82 -19.41
C MET A 503 16.98 -11.21 -19.50
N LYS A 504 17.53 -12.10 -20.34
CA LYS A 504 17.04 -13.48 -20.50
C LYS A 504 17.11 -14.27 -19.18
N GLN A 505 18.24 -14.18 -18.48
CA GLN A 505 18.43 -14.84 -17.19
C GLN A 505 17.39 -14.38 -16.15
N ARG A 506 17.13 -13.07 -16.06
CA ARG A 506 16.09 -12.55 -15.19
C ARG A 506 14.69 -12.99 -15.59
N LYS A 507 14.35 -12.93 -16.88
CA LYS A 507 13.06 -13.44 -17.39
C LYS A 507 12.87 -14.94 -17.14
N ALA A 508 13.93 -15.74 -17.26
CA ALA A 508 13.86 -17.18 -17.02
C ALA A 508 13.50 -17.54 -15.58
N GLN A 509 13.68 -16.62 -14.61
CA GLN A 509 13.23 -16.82 -13.25
C GLN A 509 11.70 -16.85 -13.14
N PHE A 510 10.98 -16.17 -14.06
CA PHE A 510 9.53 -15.98 -14.01
C PHE A 510 8.78 -16.55 -15.23
N ARG A 511 9.43 -17.24 -16.15
CA ARG A 511 8.80 -17.92 -17.29
C ARG A 511 9.06 -19.43 -17.21
N ARG A 512 7.98 -20.20 -17.37
CA ARG A 512 8.05 -21.66 -17.62
C ARG A 512 8.38 -21.96 -19.07
#